data_c8287f4287cfb64a88171cd7515e54bd
#
_entry.id   c8287f4287cfb64a88171cd7515e54bd
#
_cell.length_a   1.000
_cell.length_b   1.000
_cell.length_c   1.000
_cell.angle_alpha   90.00
_cell.angle_beta   90.00
_cell.angle_gamma   90.00
#
_symmetry.space_group_name_H-M   'P 1'
#
loop_
_entity.id
_entity.type
_entity.pdbx_description
1 polymer ?
#
loop_
_entity_poly.entity_id
_entity_poly.type
_entity_poly.pdbx_seq_one_letter_code
_entity_poly.pdbx_strand_id
1 'polypeptide(L)'
;VLPACIGSAMMRVVLQNYEAGDPTGADKLLSHPYFFICYGVIILYILAALIRLAYFNVAEEERKKTEGGVRKYYEGLPVTSAALIFPTVLLFQYVLPKDITWIYFLAMAVTGFLFISKIPVKKPDTKGILAMVGIGAIEFILLIATWMYYEG
;
A
#
# COMPACT_ATOMS: atom_id res chain seq x y z
N VAL A 1 4.24 -5.15 4.18
CA VAL A 1 4.13 -4.86 5.62
C VAL A 1 4.04 -3.35 5.86
N LEU A 2 4.92 -2.54 5.27
CA LEU A 2 4.96 -1.07 5.51
C LEU A 2 3.60 -0.36 5.29
N PRO A 3 2.87 -0.57 4.18
CA PRO A 3 1.55 0.04 4.00
C PRO A 3 0.54 -0.33 5.09
N ALA A 4 0.58 -1.56 5.59
CA ALA A 4 -0.27 -2.01 6.68
C ALA A 4 0.08 -1.32 8.00
N CYS A 5 1.36 -1.11 8.28
CA CYS A 5 1.81 -0.34 9.45
C CYS A 5 1.35 1.11 9.38
N ILE A 6 1.46 1.75 8.22
CA ILE A 6 0.98 3.12 7.99
C ILE A 6 -0.54 3.19 8.16
N GLY A 7 -1.30 2.25 7.58
CA GLY A 7 -2.74 2.18 7.75
C GLY A 7 -3.16 2.04 9.21
N SER A 8 -2.46 1.21 9.99
CA SER A 8 -2.72 1.06 11.43
C SER A 8 -2.36 2.31 12.23
N ALA A 9 -1.30 3.03 11.84
CA ALA A 9 -0.93 4.30 12.46
C ALA A 9 -1.97 5.38 12.17
N MET A 10 -2.44 5.51 10.93
CA MET A 10 -3.52 6.43 10.58
C MET A 10 -4.79 6.15 11.39
N MET A 11 -5.13 4.87 11.58
CA MET A 11 -6.28 4.50 12.40
C MET A 11 -6.11 4.89 13.88
N ARG A 12 -4.90 4.79 14.43
CA ARG A 12 -4.61 5.26 15.79
C ARG A 12 -4.79 6.78 15.92
N VAL A 13 -4.35 7.55 14.94
CA VAL A 13 -4.53 9.02 14.95
C VAL A 13 -6.01 9.37 14.90
N VAL A 14 -6.82 8.69 14.10
CA VAL A 14 -8.28 8.87 14.08
C VAL A 14 -8.89 8.55 15.44
N LEU A 15 -8.47 7.47 16.10
CA LEU A 15 -8.92 7.11 17.44
C LEU A 15 -8.55 8.19 18.48
N GLN A 16 -7.29 8.63 18.50
CA GLN A 16 -6.82 9.64 19.43
C GLN A 16 -7.58 10.97 19.29
N ASN A 17 -7.86 11.39 18.07
CA ASN A 17 -8.64 12.61 17.81
C ASN A 17 -10.09 12.46 18.30
N TYR A 18 -10.65 11.26 18.23
CA TYR A 18 -11.98 10.98 18.77
C TYR A 18 -12.00 10.97 20.31
N GLU A 19 -11.01 10.36 20.94
CA GLU A 19 -10.85 10.33 22.40
C GLU A 19 -10.65 11.74 22.99
N ALA A 20 -9.90 12.60 22.28
CA ALA A 20 -9.67 14.00 22.71
C ALA A 20 -10.94 14.86 22.65
N GLY A 21 -11.89 14.52 21.78
CA GLY A 21 -13.16 15.25 21.63
C GLY A 21 -14.29 14.74 22.53
N ASP A 22 -14.33 13.43 22.82
CA ASP A 22 -15.36 12.79 23.64
C ASP A 22 -14.86 11.43 24.16
N PRO A 23 -14.58 11.26 25.47
CA PRO A 23 -14.08 10.02 26.04
C PRO A 23 -15.07 8.84 25.91
N THR A 24 -16.35 9.10 25.71
CA THR A 24 -17.35 8.06 25.39
C THR A 24 -17.38 7.69 23.92
N GLY A 25 -16.72 8.46 23.05
CA GLY A 25 -16.68 8.26 21.61
C GLY A 25 -15.81 7.09 21.20
N ALA A 26 -14.74 6.78 21.95
CA ALA A 26 -13.84 5.67 21.63
C ALA A 26 -14.56 4.31 21.67
N ASP A 27 -15.40 4.08 22.68
CA ASP A 27 -16.19 2.84 22.79
C ASP A 27 -17.23 2.74 21.65
N LYS A 28 -17.80 3.87 21.24
CA LYS A 28 -18.71 3.92 20.09
C LYS A 28 -17.98 3.68 18.78
N LEU A 29 -16.76 4.19 18.62
CA LEU A 29 -15.95 3.98 17.41
C LEU A 29 -15.49 2.53 17.31
N LEU A 30 -15.08 1.91 18.42
CA LEU A 30 -14.71 0.49 18.48
C LEU A 30 -15.90 -0.44 18.19
N SER A 31 -17.12 -0.02 18.53
CA SER A 31 -18.35 -0.73 18.21
C SER A 31 -18.86 -0.48 16.78
N HIS A 32 -18.30 0.52 16.07
CA HIS A 32 -18.68 0.82 14.69
C HIS A 32 -18.15 -0.22 13.71
N PRO A 33 -18.98 -0.73 12.80
CA PRO A 33 -18.58 -1.72 11.79
C PRO A 33 -17.45 -1.20 10.88
N TYR A 34 -17.30 0.11 10.72
CA TYR A 34 -16.22 0.75 9.97
C TYR A 34 -14.83 0.36 10.48
N PHE A 35 -14.65 0.31 11.80
CA PHE A 35 -13.36 -0.03 12.41
C PHE A 35 -12.95 -1.47 12.07
N PHE A 36 -13.88 -2.40 12.19
CA PHE A 36 -13.65 -3.80 11.83
C PHE A 36 -13.36 -3.98 10.33
N ILE A 37 -14.02 -3.20 9.47
CA ILE A 37 -13.77 -3.20 8.04
C ILE A 37 -12.33 -2.75 7.74
N CYS A 38 -11.86 -1.67 8.35
CA CYS A 38 -10.50 -1.16 8.14
C CYS A 38 -9.44 -2.18 8.58
N TYR A 39 -9.59 -2.79 9.76
CA TYR A 39 -8.69 -3.85 10.21
C TYR A 39 -8.77 -5.09 9.33
N GLY A 40 -9.96 -5.46 8.88
CA GLY A 40 -10.17 -6.52 7.91
C GLY A 40 -9.39 -6.27 6.61
N VAL A 41 -9.43 -5.05 6.08
CA VAL A 41 -8.66 -4.64 4.89
C VAL A 41 -7.16 -4.76 5.11
N ILE A 42 -6.65 -4.35 6.28
CA ILE A 42 -5.22 -4.48 6.63
C ILE A 42 -4.80 -5.96 6.62
N ILE A 43 -5.57 -6.82 7.27
CA ILE A 43 -5.28 -8.26 7.36
C ILE A 43 -5.32 -8.89 5.96
N LEU A 44 -6.36 -8.62 5.19
CA LEU A 44 -6.49 -9.13 3.82
C LEU A 44 -5.37 -8.65 2.91
N TYR A 45 -4.94 -7.40 3.05
CA TYR A 45 -3.81 -6.86 2.29
C TYR A 45 -2.50 -7.59 2.62
N ILE A 46 -2.20 -7.83 3.91
CA ILE A 46 -1.00 -8.57 4.32
C ILE A 46 -1.05 -9.99 3.79
N LEU A 47 -2.20 -10.65 3.92
CA LEU A 47 -2.39 -12.02 3.42
C LEU A 47 -2.22 -12.09 1.90
N ALA A 48 -2.81 -11.16 1.16
CA ALA A 48 -2.67 -11.06 -0.28
C ALA A 48 -1.20 -10.86 -0.72
N ALA A 49 -0.46 -10.01 -0.01
CA ALA A 49 0.96 -9.77 -0.27
C ALA A 49 1.81 -11.02 0.00
N LEU A 50 1.51 -11.77 1.08
CA LEU A 50 2.20 -13.02 1.41
C LEU A 50 1.91 -14.12 0.38
N ILE A 51 0.64 -14.29 0.00
CA ILE A 51 0.24 -15.25 -1.05
C ILE A 51 0.95 -14.91 -2.37
N ARG A 52 1.00 -13.63 -2.72
CA ARG A 52 1.67 -13.17 -3.92
C ARG A 52 3.16 -13.47 -3.91
N LEU A 53 3.82 -13.23 -2.78
CA LEU A 53 5.24 -13.50 -2.63
C LEU A 53 5.55 -15.00 -2.72
N ALA A 54 4.73 -15.82 -2.05
CA ALA A 54 4.87 -17.28 -2.09
C ALA A 54 4.67 -17.81 -3.52
N TYR A 55 3.62 -17.36 -4.21
CA TYR A 55 3.34 -17.74 -5.59
C TYR A 55 4.50 -17.37 -6.54
N PHE A 56 5.03 -16.15 -6.38
CA PHE A 56 6.16 -15.70 -7.18
C PHE A 56 7.40 -16.59 -6.98
N ASN A 57 7.72 -16.94 -5.73
CA ASN A 57 8.88 -17.77 -5.40
C ASN A 57 8.75 -19.17 -6.03
N VAL A 58 7.59 -19.82 -5.89
CA VAL A 58 7.33 -21.14 -6.47
C VAL A 58 7.40 -21.10 -8.01
N ALA A 59 6.73 -20.13 -8.60
CA ALA A 59 6.73 -19.99 -10.07
C ALA A 59 8.11 -19.69 -10.64
N GLU A 60 8.97 -18.97 -9.91
CA GLU A 60 10.35 -18.69 -10.31
C GLU A 60 11.24 -19.92 -10.15
N GLU A 61 11.01 -20.73 -9.13
CA GLU A 61 11.75 -21.97 -8.90
C GLU A 61 11.42 -23.04 -9.97
N GLU A 62 10.15 -23.19 -10.31
CA GLU A 62 9.72 -24.09 -11.40
C GLU A 62 10.30 -23.65 -12.74
N ARG A 63 10.31 -22.36 -13.02
CA ARG A 63 10.88 -21.80 -14.24
C ARG A 63 12.37 -22.07 -14.37
N LYS A 64 13.15 -21.93 -13.30
CA LYS A 64 14.59 -22.24 -13.30
C LYS A 64 14.87 -23.69 -13.65
N LYS A 65 13.93 -24.59 -13.37
CA LYS A 65 14.05 -26.02 -13.69
C LYS A 65 13.68 -26.37 -15.14
N THR A 66 12.75 -25.61 -15.74
CA THR A 66 12.14 -25.94 -17.03
C THR A 66 12.56 -25.05 -18.20
N GLU A 67 12.80 -23.77 -17.95
CA GLU A 67 13.08 -22.79 -19.02
C GLU A 67 14.19 -21.82 -18.61
N GLY A 68 15.29 -21.79 -19.36
CA GLY A 68 16.43 -20.88 -19.13
C GLY A 68 16.20 -19.41 -19.56
N GLY A 69 14.95 -18.98 -19.86
CA GLY A 69 14.63 -17.67 -20.42
C GLY A 69 14.12 -16.65 -19.39
N VAL A 70 14.20 -15.35 -19.71
CA VAL A 70 13.67 -14.28 -18.87
C VAL A 70 12.17 -14.08 -19.11
N ARG A 71 11.36 -14.06 -18.04
CA ARG A 71 9.93 -13.74 -18.16
C ARG A 71 9.69 -12.35 -18.75
N LYS A 72 8.79 -12.27 -19.75
CA LYS A 72 8.33 -11.00 -20.33
C LYS A 72 7.13 -10.40 -19.61
N TYR A 73 6.35 -11.23 -18.93
CA TYR A 73 5.12 -10.84 -18.23
C TYR A 73 5.08 -11.39 -16.82
N TYR A 74 4.52 -10.62 -15.90
CA TYR A 74 4.14 -11.08 -14.57
C TYR A 74 2.65 -11.40 -14.52
N GLU A 75 2.26 -12.42 -13.80
CA GLU A 75 0.86 -12.67 -13.45
C GLU A 75 0.51 -11.88 -12.20
N GLY A 76 -0.31 -10.85 -12.32
CA GLY A 76 -0.70 -9.93 -11.26
C GLY A 76 0.32 -8.83 -10.96
N LEU A 77 -0.09 -7.88 -10.11
CA LEU A 77 0.72 -6.73 -9.77
C LEU A 77 1.95 -7.14 -8.94
N PRO A 78 3.18 -6.72 -9.30
CA PRO A 78 4.35 -6.94 -8.47
C PRO A 78 4.20 -6.24 -7.12
N VAL A 79 4.62 -6.91 -6.02
CA VAL A 79 4.56 -6.32 -4.67
C VAL A 79 5.36 -5.02 -4.56
N THR A 80 6.42 -4.89 -5.36
CA THR A 80 7.25 -3.67 -5.46
C THR A 80 6.48 -2.46 -5.98
N SER A 81 5.42 -2.64 -6.79
CA SER A 81 4.58 -1.54 -7.26
C SER A 81 3.85 -0.82 -6.11
N ALA A 82 3.58 -1.52 -5.02
CA ALA A 82 3.03 -0.91 -3.81
C ALA A 82 3.97 0.17 -3.23
N ALA A 83 5.28 0.02 -3.42
CA ALA A 83 6.27 1.01 -2.99
C ALA A 83 6.14 2.37 -3.69
N LEU A 84 5.50 2.42 -4.86
CA LEU A 84 5.18 3.67 -5.56
C LEU A 84 3.75 4.14 -5.28
N ILE A 85 2.80 3.23 -5.23
CA ILE A 85 1.37 3.56 -5.05
C ILE A 85 1.13 4.23 -3.70
N PHE A 86 1.65 3.68 -2.61
CA PHE A 86 1.34 4.18 -1.26
C PHE A 86 1.99 5.52 -0.93
N PRO A 87 3.26 5.82 -1.28
CA PRO A 87 3.82 7.16 -1.14
C PRO A 87 3.03 8.21 -1.93
N THR A 88 2.60 7.89 -3.16
CA THR A 88 1.75 8.79 -3.96
C THR A 88 0.45 9.12 -3.22
N VAL A 89 -0.23 8.12 -2.66
CA VAL A 89 -1.48 8.34 -1.90
C VAL A 89 -1.21 9.18 -0.64
N LEU A 90 -0.08 8.97 0.04
CA LEU A 90 0.30 9.77 1.21
C LEU A 90 0.60 11.22 0.85
N LEU A 91 1.25 11.48 -0.30
CA LEU A 91 1.47 12.85 -0.77
C LEU A 91 0.16 13.61 -0.96
N PHE A 92 -0.89 12.93 -1.44
CA PHE A 92 -2.23 13.53 -1.54
C PHE A 92 -2.80 13.91 -0.17
N GLN A 93 -2.49 13.17 0.90
CA GLN A 93 -2.89 13.52 2.27
C GLN A 93 -2.33 14.88 2.70
N TYR A 94 -1.09 15.19 2.34
CA TYR A 94 -0.45 16.46 2.68
C TYR A 94 -0.92 17.63 1.82
N VAL A 95 -1.29 17.36 0.57
CA VAL A 95 -1.73 18.41 -0.38
C VAL A 95 -3.20 18.78 -0.18
N LEU A 96 -4.03 17.82 0.18
CA LEU A 96 -5.47 18.03 0.35
C LEU A 96 -5.80 18.33 1.84
N PRO A 97 -6.52 19.44 2.12
CA PRO A 97 -6.91 19.81 3.49
C PRO A 97 -8.08 18.96 4.02
N LYS A 98 -8.23 17.74 3.54
CA LYS A 98 -9.28 16.80 3.92
C LYS A 98 -8.67 15.49 4.35
N ASP A 99 -9.30 14.82 5.31
CA ASP A 99 -8.92 13.48 5.73
C ASP A 99 -9.18 12.48 4.59
N ILE A 100 -8.10 11.92 4.02
CA ILE A 100 -8.14 10.93 2.95
C ILE A 100 -7.87 9.50 3.44
N THR A 101 -7.98 9.26 4.74
CA THR A 101 -7.78 7.93 5.34
C THR A 101 -8.62 6.88 4.62
N TRP A 102 -9.84 7.22 4.25
CA TRP A 102 -10.72 6.36 3.46
C TRP A 102 -10.12 5.98 2.10
N ILE A 103 -9.53 6.94 1.39
CA ILE A 103 -8.88 6.71 0.08
C ILE A 103 -7.68 5.78 0.26
N TYR A 104 -6.93 5.94 1.35
CA TYR A 104 -5.80 5.06 1.66
C TYR A 104 -6.24 3.60 1.84
N PHE A 105 -7.31 3.35 2.61
CA PHE A 105 -7.86 2.00 2.79
C PHE A 105 -8.45 1.44 1.49
N LEU A 106 -9.08 2.26 0.67
CA LEU A 106 -9.57 1.87 -0.65
C LEU A 106 -8.40 1.47 -1.57
N ALA A 107 -7.33 2.26 -1.61
CA ALA A 107 -6.11 1.93 -2.37
C ALA A 107 -5.50 0.61 -1.89
N MET A 108 -5.51 0.36 -0.57
CA MET A 108 -5.03 -0.87 0.04
C MET A 108 -5.87 -2.09 -0.38
N ALA A 109 -7.19 -1.96 -0.37
CA ALA A 109 -8.11 -3.02 -0.81
C ALA A 109 -7.92 -3.35 -2.30
N VAL A 110 -7.85 -2.33 -3.14
CA VAL A 110 -7.62 -2.49 -4.60
C VAL A 110 -6.26 -3.13 -4.88
N THR A 111 -5.21 -2.66 -4.23
CA THR A 111 -3.85 -3.21 -4.40
C THR A 111 -3.78 -4.65 -3.93
N GLY A 112 -4.39 -4.99 -2.80
CA GLY A 112 -4.48 -6.36 -2.30
C GLY A 112 -5.22 -7.29 -3.26
N PHE A 113 -6.31 -6.81 -3.84
CA PHE A 113 -7.04 -7.55 -4.88
C PHE A 113 -6.17 -7.78 -6.14
N LEU A 114 -5.43 -6.75 -6.57
CA LEU A 114 -4.54 -6.86 -7.73
C LEU A 114 -3.36 -7.81 -7.50
N PHE A 115 -2.91 -7.99 -6.27
CA PHE A 115 -1.88 -8.98 -5.93
C PHE A 115 -2.34 -10.42 -6.19
N ILE A 116 -3.59 -10.73 -5.90
CA ILE A 116 -4.16 -12.07 -6.09
C ILE A 116 -4.65 -12.26 -7.53
N SER A 117 -4.93 -11.17 -8.25
CA SER A 117 -5.41 -11.22 -9.64
C SER A 117 -4.34 -11.79 -10.57
N LYS A 118 -4.76 -12.63 -11.52
CA LYS A 118 -3.90 -13.20 -12.56
C LYS A 118 -3.78 -12.30 -13.81
N ILE A 119 -3.98 -10.99 -13.65
CA ILE A 119 -3.88 -10.04 -14.76
C ILE A 119 -2.43 -10.02 -15.25
N PRO A 120 -2.15 -10.27 -16.55
CA PRO A 120 -0.80 -10.23 -17.07
C PRO A 120 -0.28 -8.79 -17.09
N VAL A 121 0.75 -8.52 -16.28
CA VAL A 121 1.43 -7.22 -16.23
C VAL A 121 2.75 -7.35 -16.99
N LYS A 122 2.96 -6.50 -18.01
CA LYS A 122 4.21 -6.47 -18.74
C LYS A 122 5.36 -6.08 -17.83
N LYS A 123 6.44 -6.88 -17.87
CA LYS A 123 7.66 -6.53 -17.13
C LYS A 123 8.22 -5.21 -17.67
N PRO A 124 8.49 -4.22 -16.80
CA PRO A 124 9.09 -2.96 -17.26
C PRO A 124 10.49 -3.21 -17.81
N ASP A 125 10.78 -2.60 -18.96
CA ASP A 125 12.12 -2.58 -19.54
C ASP A 125 13.08 -1.78 -18.65
N THR A 126 14.38 -1.82 -18.93
CA THR A 126 15.40 -1.08 -18.19
C THR A 126 15.07 0.42 -18.09
N LYS A 127 14.49 1.01 -19.14
CA LYS A 127 14.01 2.40 -19.13
C LYS A 127 12.82 2.59 -18.18
N GLY A 128 11.91 1.63 -18.14
CA GLY A 128 10.77 1.63 -17.22
C GLY A 128 11.20 1.52 -15.76
N ILE A 129 12.18 0.67 -15.47
CA ILE A 129 12.75 0.52 -14.12
C ILE A 129 13.43 1.84 -13.70
N LEU A 130 14.21 2.46 -14.57
CA LEU A 130 14.87 3.74 -14.29
C LEU A 130 13.85 4.86 -14.04
N ALA A 131 12.76 4.90 -14.82
CA ALA A 131 11.67 5.83 -14.61
C ALA A 131 10.96 5.61 -13.26
N MET A 132 10.70 4.36 -12.87
CA MET A 132 10.09 4.03 -11.56
C MET A 132 11.00 4.45 -10.39
N VAL A 133 12.30 4.22 -10.49
CA VAL A 133 13.29 4.67 -9.49
C VAL A 133 13.32 6.19 -9.41
N GLY A 134 13.29 6.88 -10.55
CA GLY A 134 13.23 8.34 -10.61
C GLY A 134 11.97 8.91 -9.95
N ILE A 135 10.81 8.35 -10.24
CA ILE A 135 9.54 8.73 -9.62
C ILE A 135 9.59 8.50 -8.11
N GLY A 136 10.04 7.33 -7.66
CA GLY A 136 10.17 7.02 -6.24
C GLY A 136 11.13 7.96 -5.49
N ALA A 137 12.23 8.37 -6.13
CA ALA A 137 13.16 9.34 -5.56
C ALA A 137 12.52 10.73 -5.43
N ILE A 138 11.76 11.18 -6.43
CA ILE A 138 11.02 12.44 -6.39
C ILE A 138 9.96 12.41 -5.29
N GLU A 139 9.18 11.33 -5.20
CA GLU A 139 8.17 11.15 -4.15
C GLU A 139 8.80 11.19 -2.76
N PHE A 140 9.94 10.54 -2.57
CA PHE A 140 10.65 10.54 -1.30
C PHE A 140 11.14 11.94 -0.90
N ILE A 141 11.69 12.71 -1.85
CA ILE A 141 12.13 14.10 -1.62
C ILE A 141 10.92 14.98 -1.27
N LEU A 142 9.80 14.82 -1.97
CA LEU A 142 8.58 15.57 -1.71
C LEU A 142 7.99 15.23 -0.33
N LEU A 143 8.02 13.97 0.10
CA LEU A 143 7.59 13.57 1.44
C LEU A 143 8.44 14.22 2.53
N ILE A 144 9.77 14.24 2.37
CA ILE A 144 10.66 14.91 3.31
C ILE A 144 10.41 16.42 3.32
N ALA A 145 10.25 17.05 2.15
CA ALA A 145 10.00 18.47 2.05
C ALA A 145 8.67 18.87 2.69
N THR A 146 7.61 18.09 2.47
CA THR A 146 6.30 18.33 3.11
C THR A 146 6.38 18.12 4.61
N TRP A 147 7.08 17.07 5.07
CA TRP A 147 7.27 16.84 6.50
C TRP A 147 7.99 18.02 7.17
N MET A 148 9.10 18.50 6.59
CA MET A 148 9.84 19.67 7.09
C MET A 148 9.00 20.96 7.08
N TYR A 149 8.11 21.12 6.10
CA TYR A 149 7.26 22.30 6.01
C TYR A 149 6.14 22.33 7.06
N TYR A 150 5.60 21.18 7.44
CA TYR A 150 4.50 21.08 8.40
C TYR A 150 4.95 20.93 9.86
N GLU A 151 6.16 20.42 10.13
CA GLU A 151 6.70 20.31 11.50
C GLU A 151 7.76 21.39 11.85
N GLY A 152 8.25 22.14 10.90
CA GLY A 152 9.14 23.29 11.10
C GLY A 152 8.39 24.57 11.27
#